data_53dc482a7794160d5766f6fa8b512ff6
#
_entry.id   53dc482a7794160d5766f6fa8b512ff6
#
_cell.length_a   1.000
_cell.length_b   1.000
_cell.length_c   1.000
_cell.angle_alpha   90.00
_cell.angle_beta   90.00
_cell.angle_gamma   90.00
#
_symmetry.space_group_name_H-M   'P 1'
#
loop_
_entity.id
_entity.type
_entity.pdbx_description
1 polymer ?
#
loop_
_entity_poly.entity_id
_entity_poly.type
_entity_poly.pdbx_seq_one_letter_code
_entity_poly.pdbx_strand_id
1 'polypeptide(L)'
;MKYSQIFNKLLGCKNDDEVFDYLVGNLKETIKSWDYFVNWQKVLKNYKSVKVSLNLLNTLIGEADIEKAARELLAQYPDVIKIVPALLACRDKNICLLTDMRKFDLTRFDFSKPMSPADGAMFMKESGFLDLLSDRTMKSIPYYFIGVEVGLDSNGRKNRSGTSMENLAEFFIKDICQRNGYEYIAQATADKIYKQWGKNITVNKSSKRICFLTS
;
A
#
# COMPACT_ATOMS: atom_id res chain seq x y z
N MET A 1 -22.08 -30.20 20.50
CA MET A 1 -20.76 -30.78 20.22
C MET A 1 -19.72 -29.66 20.33
N LYS A 2 -18.67 -29.83 21.14
CA LYS A 2 -17.59 -28.83 21.21
C LYS A 2 -16.82 -28.86 19.89
N TYR A 3 -16.39 -27.69 19.39
CA TYR A 3 -15.64 -27.58 18.13
C TYR A 3 -14.42 -28.52 18.07
N SER A 4 -13.70 -28.71 19.19
CA SER A 4 -12.59 -29.62 19.31
C SER A 4 -12.93 -31.08 18.93
N GLN A 5 -14.08 -31.58 19.31
CA GLN A 5 -14.51 -32.96 18.98
C GLN A 5 -14.74 -33.19 17.48
N ILE A 6 -15.17 -32.14 16.78
CA ILE A 6 -15.36 -32.21 15.32
C ILE A 6 -13.99 -32.31 14.63
N PHE A 7 -13.04 -31.46 15.01
CA PHE A 7 -11.69 -31.47 14.44
C PHE A 7 -10.94 -32.77 14.76
N ASN A 8 -11.04 -33.26 16.00
CA ASN A 8 -10.43 -34.54 16.38
C ASN A 8 -10.92 -35.68 15.48
N LYS A 9 -12.22 -35.73 15.22
CA LYS A 9 -12.83 -36.78 14.36
C LYS A 9 -12.43 -36.62 12.89
N LEU A 10 -12.41 -35.38 12.38
CA LEU A 10 -12.09 -35.11 10.96
C LEU A 10 -10.61 -35.33 10.63
N LEU A 11 -9.71 -35.00 11.55
CA LEU A 11 -8.26 -35.09 11.36
C LEU A 11 -7.68 -36.42 11.90
N GLY A 12 -8.51 -37.25 12.55
CA GLY A 12 -8.07 -38.50 13.16
C GLY A 12 -7.21 -38.30 14.42
N CYS A 13 -7.25 -37.09 15.02
CA CYS A 13 -6.50 -36.76 16.22
C CYS A 13 -7.25 -37.16 17.48
N LYS A 14 -6.52 -37.49 18.55
CA LYS A 14 -7.09 -37.95 19.82
C LYS A 14 -7.42 -36.81 20.79
N ASN A 15 -6.71 -35.70 20.67
CA ASN A 15 -6.84 -34.56 21.56
C ASN A 15 -6.50 -33.26 20.83
N ASP A 16 -6.68 -32.13 21.49
CA ASP A 16 -6.49 -30.78 20.91
C ASP A 16 -5.01 -30.51 20.62
N ASP A 17 -4.07 -31.09 21.39
CA ASP A 17 -2.63 -30.93 21.14
C ASP A 17 -2.21 -31.63 19.83
N GLU A 18 -2.72 -32.85 19.60
CA GLU A 18 -2.49 -33.55 18.32
C GLU A 18 -3.11 -32.79 17.13
N VAL A 19 -4.26 -32.16 17.33
CA VAL A 19 -4.84 -31.28 16.29
C VAL A 19 -3.92 -30.09 16.01
N PHE A 20 -3.39 -29.47 17.07
CA PHE A 20 -2.46 -28.35 16.93
C PHE A 20 -1.17 -28.78 16.22
N ASP A 21 -0.56 -29.88 16.64
CA ASP A 21 0.66 -30.41 16.02
C ASP A 21 0.43 -30.80 14.56
N TYR A 22 -0.73 -31.42 14.25
CA TYR A 22 -1.12 -31.71 12.87
C TYR A 22 -1.23 -30.46 12.04
N LEU A 23 -1.89 -29.40 12.54
CA LEU A 23 -2.03 -28.13 11.83
C LEU A 23 -0.67 -27.46 11.63
N VAL A 24 0.16 -27.40 12.68
CA VAL A 24 1.51 -26.81 12.61
C VAL A 24 2.40 -27.58 11.62
N GLY A 25 2.38 -28.92 11.68
CA GLY A 25 3.17 -29.76 10.79
C GLY A 25 2.74 -29.70 9.31
N ASN A 26 1.47 -29.30 9.06
CA ASN A 26 0.95 -29.12 7.71
C ASN A 26 0.96 -27.65 7.24
N LEU A 27 1.43 -26.70 8.07
CA LEU A 27 1.66 -25.33 7.64
C LEU A 27 2.75 -25.32 6.58
N LYS A 28 2.35 -25.05 5.35
CA LYS A 28 3.30 -24.85 4.25
C LYS A 28 3.93 -23.49 4.35
N GLU A 29 5.18 -23.37 3.90
CA GLU A 29 5.81 -22.06 3.73
C GLU A 29 4.94 -21.17 2.84
N THR A 30 4.94 -19.87 3.13
CA THR A 30 4.19 -18.90 2.33
C THR A 30 4.63 -18.99 0.87
N ILE A 31 3.68 -19.27 -0.02
CA ILE A 31 3.94 -19.28 -1.47
C ILE A 31 4.31 -17.86 -1.89
N LYS A 32 5.55 -17.69 -2.34
CA LYS A 32 6.09 -16.41 -2.79
C LYS A 32 6.18 -16.42 -4.31
N SER A 33 5.30 -15.65 -4.96
CA SER A 33 5.42 -15.35 -6.39
C SER A 33 6.41 -14.18 -6.58
N TRP A 34 6.82 -13.93 -7.84
CA TRP A 34 7.76 -12.84 -8.15
C TRP A 34 7.27 -11.45 -7.73
N ASP A 35 5.96 -11.23 -7.69
CA ASP A 35 5.29 -10.01 -7.27
C ASP A 35 5.02 -9.93 -5.76
N TYR A 36 5.31 -11.00 -5.02
CA TYR A 36 5.15 -11.04 -3.57
C TYR A 36 6.00 -9.97 -2.89
N PHE A 37 7.25 -9.82 -3.30
CA PHE A 37 8.20 -8.90 -2.66
C PHE A 37 7.91 -7.44 -2.99
N VAL A 38 7.70 -7.14 -4.26
CA VAL A 38 7.41 -5.79 -4.78
C VAL A 38 6.47 -5.91 -5.96
N ASN A 39 5.44 -5.10 -5.98
CA ASN A 39 4.57 -4.97 -7.15
C ASN A 39 5.25 -4.10 -8.21
N TRP A 40 6.18 -4.69 -8.97
CA TRP A 40 6.95 -4.00 -9.98
C TRP A 40 6.10 -3.36 -11.07
N GLN A 41 4.98 -3.96 -11.44
CA GLN A 41 4.07 -3.38 -12.44
C GLN A 41 3.54 -2.02 -11.95
N LYS A 42 3.12 -1.95 -10.68
CA LYS A 42 2.64 -0.71 -10.07
C LYS A 42 3.75 0.33 -9.95
N VAL A 43 4.92 -0.06 -9.43
CA VAL A 43 6.09 0.83 -9.26
C VAL A 43 6.50 1.43 -10.62
N LEU A 44 6.66 0.60 -11.64
CA LEU A 44 7.06 1.06 -12.97
C LEU A 44 5.97 1.87 -13.68
N LYS A 45 4.69 1.56 -13.44
CA LYS A 45 3.59 2.38 -13.95
C LYS A 45 3.62 3.79 -13.33
N ASN A 46 3.77 3.88 -12.01
CA ASN A 46 3.88 5.16 -11.31
C ASN A 46 5.10 5.96 -11.79
N TYR A 47 6.25 5.30 -11.90
CA TYR A 47 7.46 5.94 -12.44
C TYR A 47 7.24 6.51 -13.85
N LYS A 48 6.67 5.72 -14.76
CA LYS A 48 6.42 6.16 -16.15
C LYS A 48 5.51 7.38 -16.22
N SER A 49 4.51 7.49 -15.34
CA SER A 49 3.56 8.61 -15.33
C SER A 49 4.19 9.94 -14.91
N VAL A 50 5.28 9.90 -14.15
CA VAL A 50 5.93 11.11 -13.59
C VAL A 50 7.37 11.30 -14.06
N LYS A 51 7.86 10.46 -14.97
CA LYS A 51 9.25 10.45 -15.42
C LYS A 51 9.76 11.82 -15.88
N VAL A 52 8.95 12.60 -16.58
CA VAL A 52 9.35 13.93 -17.07
C VAL A 52 9.60 14.88 -15.89
N SER A 53 8.67 14.94 -14.93
CA SER A 53 8.82 15.78 -13.73
C SER A 53 10.03 15.37 -12.88
N LEU A 54 10.30 14.07 -12.76
CA LEU A 54 11.49 13.57 -12.06
C LEU A 54 12.80 13.99 -12.73
N ASN A 55 12.85 13.97 -14.07
CA ASN A 55 14.03 14.42 -14.81
C ASN A 55 14.22 15.93 -14.72
N LEU A 56 13.14 16.71 -14.71
CA LEU A 56 13.21 18.16 -14.50
C LEU A 56 13.75 18.47 -13.09
N LEU A 57 13.25 17.82 -12.05
CA LEU A 57 13.81 17.96 -10.69
C LEU A 57 15.26 17.51 -10.59
N ASN A 58 15.65 16.51 -11.38
CA ASN A 58 17.02 15.99 -11.38
C ASN A 58 18.06 17.04 -11.82
N THR A 59 17.66 18.08 -12.54
CA THR A 59 18.55 19.19 -12.92
C THR A 59 19.01 20.02 -11.71
N LEU A 60 18.28 19.95 -10.58
CA LEU A 60 18.64 20.66 -9.36
C LEU A 60 19.82 20.05 -8.63
N ILE A 61 20.20 18.79 -8.94
CA ILE A 61 21.31 18.12 -8.28
C ILE A 61 22.63 18.77 -8.71
N GLY A 62 23.38 19.27 -7.73
CA GLY A 62 24.68 19.88 -7.95
C GLY A 62 24.64 21.38 -8.23
N GLU A 63 23.44 22.01 -8.23
CA GLU A 63 23.32 23.46 -8.35
C GLU A 63 23.91 24.17 -7.12
N ALA A 64 24.68 25.24 -7.38
CA ALA A 64 25.34 26.00 -6.32
C ALA A 64 24.33 26.81 -5.48
N ASP A 65 23.31 27.39 -6.13
CA ASP A 65 22.17 28.07 -5.49
C ASP A 65 20.88 27.30 -5.82
N ILE A 66 20.68 26.21 -5.08
CA ILE A 66 19.58 25.30 -5.31
C ILE A 66 18.21 25.95 -5.07
N GLU A 67 18.09 26.92 -4.14
CA GLU A 67 16.84 27.62 -3.90
C GLU A 67 16.44 28.48 -5.08
N LYS A 68 17.40 29.20 -5.66
CA LYS A 68 17.18 30.01 -6.86
C LYS A 68 16.82 29.11 -8.04
N ALA A 69 17.60 28.06 -8.28
CA ALA A 69 17.35 27.10 -9.35
C ALA A 69 15.95 26.43 -9.22
N ALA A 70 15.53 26.09 -8.00
CA ALA A 70 14.21 25.54 -7.75
C ALA A 70 13.09 26.55 -8.11
N ARG A 71 13.23 27.83 -7.76
CA ARG A 71 12.26 28.87 -8.13
C ARG A 71 12.18 29.06 -9.66
N GLU A 72 13.32 29.08 -10.32
CA GLU A 72 13.41 29.22 -11.79
C GLU A 72 12.78 28.02 -12.49
N LEU A 73 13.04 26.80 -12.00
CA LEU A 73 12.43 25.58 -12.49
C LEU A 73 10.90 25.61 -12.34
N LEU A 74 10.40 25.99 -11.17
CA LEU A 74 8.96 26.04 -10.89
C LEU A 74 8.26 27.19 -11.65
N ALA A 75 8.97 28.27 -11.99
CA ALA A 75 8.44 29.34 -12.85
C ALA A 75 8.22 28.84 -14.28
N GLN A 76 9.09 27.99 -14.79
CA GLN A 76 8.97 27.40 -16.13
C GLN A 76 8.04 26.17 -16.16
N TYR A 77 8.06 25.36 -15.11
CA TYR A 77 7.34 24.09 -15.03
C TYR A 77 6.58 23.97 -13.70
N PRO A 78 5.50 24.73 -13.49
CA PRO A 78 4.80 24.82 -12.20
C PRO A 78 4.23 23.48 -11.72
N ASP A 79 3.88 22.57 -12.63
CA ASP A 79 3.31 21.27 -12.28
C ASP A 79 4.32 20.30 -11.66
N VAL A 80 5.61 20.60 -11.76
CA VAL A 80 6.68 19.75 -11.19
C VAL A 80 6.58 19.67 -9.67
N ILE A 81 6.08 20.69 -8.99
CA ILE A 81 5.91 20.68 -7.55
C ILE A 81 4.98 19.54 -7.05
N LYS A 82 4.04 19.13 -7.88
CA LYS A 82 3.04 18.10 -7.53
C LYS A 82 3.64 16.72 -7.22
N ILE A 83 4.86 16.45 -7.70
CA ILE A 83 5.53 15.16 -7.44
C ILE A 83 6.38 15.17 -6.16
N VAL A 84 6.74 16.35 -5.65
CA VAL A 84 7.64 16.46 -4.50
C VAL A 84 7.11 15.75 -3.24
N PRO A 85 5.82 15.85 -2.88
CA PRO A 85 5.29 15.06 -1.77
C PRO A 85 5.54 13.55 -1.90
N ALA A 86 5.38 13.01 -3.11
CA ALA A 86 5.62 11.57 -3.34
C ALA A 86 7.10 11.19 -3.15
N LEU A 87 8.04 12.09 -3.45
CA LEU A 87 9.47 11.92 -3.15
C LEU A 87 9.76 11.94 -1.63
N LEU A 88 8.90 12.56 -0.85
CA LEU A 88 8.93 12.54 0.62
C LEU A 88 8.10 11.40 1.21
N ALA A 89 7.77 10.39 0.42
CA ALA A 89 6.90 9.27 0.79
C ALA A 89 5.50 9.69 1.29
N CYS A 90 5.05 10.91 0.99
CA CYS A 90 3.76 11.46 1.34
C CYS A 90 2.84 11.47 0.12
N ARG A 91 1.59 11.01 0.29
CA ARG A 91 0.58 10.99 -0.78
C ARG A 91 -0.58 11.93 -0.52
N ASP A 92 -0.49 12.71 0.54
CA ASP A 92 -1.50 13.69 0.89
C ASP A 92 -1.41 14.90 -0.04
N LYS A 93 -2.58 15.40 -0.44
CA LYS A 93 -2.67 16.62 -1.26
C LYS A 93 -2.57 17.90 -0.43
N ASN A 94 -2.77 17.80 0.87
CA ASN A 94 -2.66 18.91 1.81
C ASN A 94 -1.63 18.56 2.86
N ILE A 95 -0.57 19.36 2.93
CA ILE A 95 0.53 19.16 3.88
C ILE A 95 0.68 20.43 4.70
N CYS A 96 0.73 20.28 6.02
CA CYS A 96 1.08 21.36 6.93
C CYS A 96 2.51 21.17 7.42
N LEU A 97 3.33 22.19 7.26
CA LEU A 97 4.69 22.21 7.79
C LEU A 97 4.81 23.23 8.91
N LEU A 98 5.54 22.88 9.94
CA LEU A 98 5.93 23.80 11.02
C LEU A 98 7.12 24.64 10.50
N THR A 99 6.85 25.87 10.09
CA THR A 99 7.84 26.76 9.46
C THR A 99 8.58 27.65 10.47
N ASP A 100 8.01 27.89 11.64
CA ASP A 100 8.69 28.57 12.74
C ASP A 100 8.37 27.85 14.07
N MET A 101 9.36 27.14 14.60
CA MET A 101 9.23 26.45 15.88
C MET A 101 8.98 27.41 17.07
N ARG A 102 9.54 28.61 17.03
CA ARG A 102 9.45 29.56 18.16
C ARG A 102 8.07 30.20 18.24
N LYS A 103 7.47 30.46 17.08
CA LYS A 103 6.13 31.07 16.96
C LYS A 103 5.03 30.01 16.82
N PHE A 104 5.41 28.75 16.68
CA PHE A 104 4.49 27.65 16.38
C PHE A 104 3.68 27.94 15.10
N ASP A 105 4.38 28.45 14.08
CA ASP A 105 3.76 28.86 12.83
C ASP A 105 3.62 27.68 11.86
N LEU A 106 2.40 27.44 11.41
CA LEU A 106 2.04 26.32 10.56
C LEU A 106 1.65 26.85 9.18
N THR A 107 2.44 26.48 8.17
CA THR A 107 2.13 26.80 6.77
C THR A 107 1.49 25.59 6.08
N ARG A 108 0.34 25.82 5.43
CA ARG A 108 -0.40 24.79 4.71
C ARG A 108 -0.17 24.91 3.21
N PHE A 109 0.22 23.78 2.61
CA PHE A 109 0.43 23.64 1.17
C PHE A 109 -0.64 22.72 0.56
N ASP A 110 -1.32 23.18 -0.48
CA ASP A 110 -2.39 22.45 -1.18
C ASP A 110 -1.94 22.10 -2.61
N PHE A 111 -1.51 20.86 -2.82
CA PHE A 111 -1.01 20.35 -4.09
C PHE A 111 -2.13 20.02 -5.11
N SER A 112 -3.39 20.19 -4.74
CA SER A 112 -4.51 20.06 -5.66
C SER A 112 -4.73 21.33 -6.50
N LYS A 113 -4.12 22.44 -6.10
CA LYS A 113 -4.23 23.75 -6.74
C LYS A 113 -2.91 24.20 -7.35
N PRO A 114 -2.93 25.15 -8.29
CA PRO A 114 -1.71 25.83 -8.72
C PRO A 114 -1.01 26.49 -7.53
N MET A 115 0.30 26.35 -7.47
CA MET A 115 1.14 26.91 -6.41
C MET A 115 2.11 27.92 -7.02
N SER A 116 2.38 29.03 -6.33
CA SER A 116 3.37 29.99 -6.81
C SER A 116 4.78 29.37 -6.78
N PRO A 117 5.69 29.78 -7.67
CA PRO A 117 7.09 29.32 -7.62
C PRO A 117 7.77 29.59 -6.27
N ALA A 118 7.40 30.69 -5.61
CA ALA A 118 7.94 31.05 -4.30
C ALA A 118 7.44 30.07 -3.20
N ASP A 119 6.14 29.79 -3.17
CA ASP A 119 5.57 28.85 -2.20
C ASP A 119 6.06 27.41 -2.44
N GLY A 120 6.21 27.02 -3.70
CA GLY A 120 6.76 25.73 -4.07
C GLY A 120 8.22 25.55 -3.63
N ALA A 121 9.06 26.55 -3.87
CA ALA A 121 10.45 26.54 -3.41
C ALA A 121 10.54 26.57 -1.88
N MET A 122 9.67 27.34 -1.21
CA MET A 122 9.54 27.35 0.24
C MET A 122 9.17 25.96 0.76
N PHE A 123 8.18 25.28 0.17
CA PHE A 123 7.84 23.90 0.54
C PHE A 123 9.04 22.96 0.40
N MET A 124 9.75 23.03 -0.74
CA MET A 124 10.92 22.18 -0.99
C MET A 124 12.03 22.42 0.04
N LYS A 125 12.22 23.66 0.48
CA LYS A 125 13.18 24.01 1.52
C LYS A 125 12.74 23.53 2.89
N GLU A 126 11.57 23.95 3.36
CA GLU A 126 11.07 23.66 4.70
C GLU A 126 10.78 22.17 4.94
N SER A 127 10.53 21.39 3.88
CA SER A 127 10.40 19.95 3.95
C SER A 127 11.74 19.19 4.01
N GLY A 128 12.88 19.89 3.89
CA GLY A 128 14.21 19.29 3.81
C GLY A 128 14.53 18.65 2.44
N PHE A 129 13.66 18.83 1.44
CA PHE A 129 13.89 18.23 0.13
C PHE A 129 15.09 18.84 -0.60
N LEU A 130 15.29 20.15 -0.49
CA LEU A 130 16.48 20.80 -1.08
C LEU A 130 17.77 20.36 -0.42
N ASP A 131 17.74 20.14 0.90
CA ASP A 131 18.91 19.62 1.65
C ASP A 131 19.28 18.22 1.16
N LEU A 132 18.26 17.37 0.93
CA LEU A 132 18.44 16.04 0.35
C LEU A 132 19.11 16.11 -1.03
N LEU A 133 18.73 17.06 -1.90
CA LEU A 133 19.31 17.21 -3.23
C LEU A 133 20.72 17.80 -3.21
N SER A 134 21.04 18.56 -2.18
CA SER A 134 22.39 19.13 -1.96
C SER A 134 23.37 18.10 -1.45
N ASP A 135 22.87 16.98 -0.90
CA ASP A 135 23.74 15.89 -0.42
C ASP A 135 24.42 15.17 -1.58
N ARG A 136 25.74 15.04 -1.51
CA ARG A 136 26.54 14.41 -2.57
C ARG A 136 26.24 12.92 -2.80
N THR A 137 25.52 12.28 -1.90
CA THR A 137 25.08 10.87 -2.04
C THR A 137 23.91 10.74 -3.00
N MET A 138 23.08 11.79 -3.11
CA MET A 138 21.97 11.83 -4.05
C MET A 138 22.50 12.00 -5.49
N LYS A 139 22.34 10.96 -6.30
CA LYS A 139 22.83 10.93 -7.69
C LYS A 139 21.71 11.04 -8.73
N SER A 140 20.51 10.60 -8.38
CA SER A 140 19.41 10.52 -9.33
C SER A 140 18.04 10.49 -8.66
N ILE A 141 17.25 11.51 -8.91
CA ILE A 141 15.85 11.57 -8.44
C ILE A 141 14.99 10.45 -9.06
N PRO A 142 15.10 10.12 -10.36
CA PRO A 142 14.38 8.98 -10.94
C PRO A 142 14.62 7.65 -10.21
N TYR A 143 15.85 7.32 -9.85
CA TYR A 143 16.15 6.09 -9.11
C TYR A 143 15.73 6.18 -7.64
N TYR A 144 15.87 7.34 -7.03
CA TYR A 144 15.36 7.61 -5.69
C TYR A 144 13.84 7.39 -5.61
N PHE A 145 13.08 7.91 -6.58
CA PHE A 145 11.63 7.71 -6.65
C PHE A 145 11.25 6.22 -6.70
N ILE A 146 11.95 5.44 -7.53
CA ILE A 146 11.74 3.98 -7.58
C ILE A 146 11.98 3.36 -6.20
N GLY A 147 13.04 3.76 -5.50
CA GLY A 147 13.33 3.31 -4.14
C GLY A 147 12.22 3.66 -3.14
N VAL A 148 11.69 4.88 -3.21
CA VAL A 148 10.55 5.33 -2.37
C VAL A 148 9.30 4.49 -2.66
N GLU A 149 8.94 4.28 -3.92
CA GLU A 149 7.79 3.46 -4.31
C GLU A 149 7.94 2.00 -3.84
N VAL A 150 9.12 1.42 -3.94
CA VAL A 150 9.44 0.09 -3.41
C VAL A 150 9.30 0.04 -1.89
N GLY A 151 9.81 1.06 -1.19
CA GLY A 151 9.69 1.19 0.26
C GLY A 151 8.23 1.28 0.72
N LEU A 152 7.42 2.10 0.06
CA LEU A 152 5.98 2.23 0.33
C LEU A 152 5.22 0.93 0.03
N ASP A 153 5.63 0.19 -1.01
CA ASP A 153 5.01 -1.08 -1.37
C ASP A 153 5.38 -2.22 -0.41
N SER A 154 6.49 -2.11 0.32
CA SER A 154 6.90 -3.11 1.30
C SER A 154 5.84 -3.37 2.38
N ASN A 155 5.10 -2.36 2.80
CA ASN A 155 3.98 -2.48 3.72
C ASN A 155 2.81 -3.29 3.12
N GLY A 156 2.70 -3.35 1.81
CA GLY A 156 1.71 -4.16 1.11
C GLY A 156 1.96 -5.67 1.17
N ARG A 157 3.17 -6.14 1.56
CA ARG A 157 3.51 -7.57 1.63
C ARG A 157 2.59 -8.35 2.58
N LYS A 158 2.28 -7.79 3.74
CA LYS A 158 1.38 -8.43 4.72
C LYS A 158 0.00 -8.66 4.12
N ASN A 159 -0.51 -7.66 3.39
CA ASN A 159 -1.82 -7.77 2.73
C ASN A 159 -1.77 -8.76 1.56
N ARG A 160 -0.69 -8.78 0.77
CA ARG A 160 -0.51 -9.76 -0.31
C ARG A 160 -0.42 -11.20 0.20
N SER A 161 0.26 -11.40 1.32
CA SER A 161 0.33 -12.70 2.00
C SER A 161 -1.06 -13.20 2.39
N GLY A 162 -1.87 -12.31 3.01
CA GLY A 162 -3.26 -12.63 3.36
C GLY A 162 -4.10 -12.96 2.13
N THR A 163 -4.03 -12.13 1.08
CA THR A 163 -4.78 -12.38 -0.16
C THR A 163 -4.35 -13.67 -0.86
N SER A 164 -3.06 -13.98 -0.86
CA SER A 164 -2.57 -15.25 -1.44
C SER A 164 -3.09 -16.47 -0.69
N MET A 165 -3.16 -16.40 0.64
CA MET A 165 -3.74 -17.46 1.46
C MET A 165 -5.26 -17.58 1.25
N GLU A 166 -5.97 -16.46 1.14
CA GLU A 166 -7.40 -16.46 0.82
C GLU A 166 -7.66 -17.09 -0.55
N ASN A 167 -6.90 -16.74 -1.58
CA ASN A 167 -7.03 -17.31 -2.92
C ASN A 167 -6.75 -18.83 -2.93
N LEU A 168 -5.75 -19.27 -2.16
CA LEU A 168 -5.45 -20.68 -2.02
C LEU A 168 -6.60 -21.43 -1.30
N ALA A 169 -7.12 -20.88 -0.21
CA ALA A 169 -8.26 -21.42 0.49
C ALA A 169 -9.50 -21.48 -0.40
N GLU A 170 -9.76 -20.40 -1.17
CA GLU A 170 -10.85 -20.36 -2.13
C GLU A 170 -10.73 -21.45 -3.19
N PHE A 171 -9.54 -21.72 -3.71
CA PHE A 171 -9.32 -22.79 -4.67
C PHE A 171 -9.77 -24.15 -4.12
N PHE A 172 -9.38 -24.49 -2.88
CA PHE A 172 -9.78 -25.75 -2.25
C PHE A 172 -11.27 -25.79 -1.92
N ILE A 173 -11.85 -24.71 -1.42
CA ILE A 173 -13.28 -24.63 -1.10
C ILE A 173 -14.11 -24.80 -2.37
N LYS A 174 -13.69 -24.16 -3.47
CA LYS A 174 -14.34 -24.30 -4.77
C LYS A 174 -14.36 -25.74 -5.25
N ASP A 175 -13.24 -26.43 -5.17
CA ASP A 175 -13.14 -27.85 -5.55
C ASP A 175 -14.05 -28.73 -4.70
N ILE A 176 -14.06 -28.54 -3.36
CA ILE A 176 -14.95 -29.27 -2.43
C ILE A 176 -16.41 -29.00 -2.76
N CYS A 177 -16.79 -27.74 -2.94
CA CYS A 177 -18.16 -27.35 -3.26
C CYS A 177 -18.63 -27.95 -4.58
N GLN A 178 -17.79 -27.91 -5.63
CA GLN A 178 -18.12 -28.52 -6.92
C GLN A 178 -18.34 -30.04 -6.83
N ARG A 179 -17.49 -30.75 -6.05
CA ARG A 179 -17.64 -32.22 -5.86
C ARG A 179 -18.89 -32.61 -5.09
N ASN A 180 -19.35 -31.77 -4.17
CA ASN A 180 -20.47 -32.08 -3.29
C ASN A 180 -21.77 -31.36 -3.67
N GLY A 181 -21.77 -30.59 -4.75
CA GLY A 181 -22.95 -29.82 -5.19
C GLY A 181 -23.32 -28.68 -4.26
N TYR A 182 -22.34 -28.14 -3.50
CA TYR A 182 -22.57 -27.01 -2.61
C TYR A 182 -22.32 -25.68 -3.34
N GLU A 183 -23.05 -24.67 -2.95
CA GLU A 183 -22.76 -23.28 -3.33
C GLU A 183 -21.87 -22.61 -2.28
N TYR A 184 -20.99 -21.69 -2.70
CA TYR A 184 -20.19 -20.87 -1.80
C TYR A 184 -20.16 -19.42 -2.23
N ILE A 185 -19.90 -18.53 -1.29
CA ILE A 185 -19.66 -17.10 -1.52
C ILE A 185 -18.31 -16.73 -0.95
N ALA A 186 -17.38 -16.28 -1.81
CA ALA A 186 -16.12 -15.70 -1.38
C ALA A 186 -16.30 -14.24 -0.94
N GLN A 187 -15.58 -13.82 0.12
CA GLN A 187 -15.68 -12.47 0.67
C GLN A 187 -17.14 -12.08 0.94
N ALA A 188 -17.87 -12.97 1.64
CA ALA A 188 -19.29 -12.83 1.88
C ALA A 188 -19.62 -11.58 2.72
N THR A 189 -20.56 -10.78 2.23
CA THR A 189 -21.18 -9.67 2.96
C THR A 189 -22.66 -9.97 3.13
N ALA A 190 -23.33 -9.35 4.09
CA ALA A 190 -24.77 -9.52 4.28
C ALA A 190 -25.55 -9.29 2.98
N ASP A 191 -25.19 -8.27 2.21
CA ASP A 191 -25.81 -7.94 0.93
C ASP A 191 -25.59 -9.03 -0.14
N LYS A 192 -24.38 -9.60 -0.22
CA LYS A 192 -24.09 -10.69 -1.16
C LYS A 192 -24.90 -11.93 -0.81
N ILE A 193 -24.98 -12.28 0.47
CA ILE A 193 -25.72 -13.42 0.98
C ILE A 193 -27.21 -13.26 0.70
N TYR A 194 -27.75 -12.06 0.95
CA TYR A 194 -29.15 -11.76 0.62
C TYR A 194 -29.43 -11.87 -0.88
N LYS A 195 -28.57 -11.29 -1.72
CA LYS A 195 -28.75 -11.33 -3.18
C LYS A 195 -28.67 -12.75 -3.76
N GLN A 196 -27.79 -13.59 -3.23
CA GLN A 196 -27.56 -14.93 -3.78
C GLN A 196 -28.50 -15.98 -3.19
N TRP A 197 -28.78 -15.90 -1.89
CA TRP A 197 -29.56 -16.94 -1.18
C TRP A 197 -30.85 -16.43 -0.53
N GLY A 198 -31.17 -15.16 -0.62
CA GLY A 198 -32.36 -14.56 0.00
C GLY A 198 -32.33 -14.55 1.54
N LYS A 199 -31.18 -14.88 2.14
CA LYS A 199 -31.05 -15.01 3.61
C LYS A 199 -30.55 -13.71 4.23
N ASN A 200 -31.28 -13.22 5.25
CA ASN A 200 -30.83 -12.09 6.07
C ASN A 200 -29.95 -12.59 7.20
N ILE A 201 -28.72 -12.07 7.26
CA ILE A 201 -27.82 -12.33 8.38
C ILE A 201 -27.41 -11.02 9.05
N THR A 202 -27.30 -11.04 10.36
CA THR A 202 -26.75 -9.94 11.14
C THR A 202 -25.28 -10.21 11.39
N VAL A 203 -24.41 -9.37 10.84
CA VAL A 203 -22.96 -9.44 11.06
C VAL A 203 -22.57 -8.43 12.12
N ASN A 204 -21.78 -8.85 13.09
CA ASN A 204 -21.29 -7.95 14.13
C ASN A 204 -20.49 -6.78 13.50
N LYS A 205 -20.61 -5.57 14.07
CA LYS A 205 -19.97 -4.35 13.53
C LYS A 205 -18.45 -4.47 13.37
N SER A 206 -17.79 -5.37 14.11
CA SER A 206 -16.36 -5.67 13.99
C SER A 206 -16.01 -6.59 12.82
N SER A 207 -16.97 -7.36 12.28
CA SER A 207 -16.76 -8.34 11.22
C SER A 207 -17.49 -7.92 9.95
N LYS A 208 -16.85 -7.11 9.12
CA LYS A 208 -17.48 -6.60 7.89
C LYS A 208 -17.58 -7.64 6.77
N ARG A 209 -16.82 -8.75 6.86
CA ARG A 209 -16.76 -9.81 5.84
C ARG A 209 -16.56 -11.17 6.50
N ILE A 210 -17.12 -12.19 5.88
CA ILE A 210 -16.83 -13.60 6.15
C ILE A 210 -16.04 -14.09 4.95
N CYS A 211 -14.87 -14.73 5.18
CA CYS A 211 -13.99 -15.14 4.08
C CYS A 211 -14.73 -16.11 3.13
N PHE A 212 -15.45 -17.10 3.68
CA PHE A 212 -16.21 -18.06 2.89
C PHE A 212 -17.47 -18.47 3.67
N LEU A 213 -18.56 -18.69 2.94
CA LEU A 213 -19.79 -19.23 3.46
C LEU A 213 -20.33 -20.28 2.49
N THR A 214 -20.76 -21.43 3.00
CA THR A 214 -21.38 -22.52 2.23
C THR A 214 -22.84 -22.69 2.65
N SER A 215 -23.68 -23.04 1.74
CA SER A 215 -25.08 -23.38 1.98
C SER A 215 -25.29 -24.89 1.89
#